data_d51e54fc4451524d73a111dc9f1848ef
#
_entry.id   d51e54fc4451524d73a111dc9f1848ef
#
_cell.length_a   1.000
_cell.length_b   1.000
_cell.length_c   1.000
_cell.angle_alpha   90.00
_cell.angle_beta   90.00
_cell.angle_gamma   90.00
#
_symmetry.space_group_name_H-M   'P 1'
#
loop_
_entity.id
_entity.type
_entity.pdbx_description
1 polymer ?
#
loop_
_entity_poly.entity_id
_entity_poly.type
_entity_poly.pdbx_seq_one_letter_code
_entity_poly.pdbx_strand_id
1 'polypeptide(L)'
;MDNNTCNTQFLTSLPGVFLLALLTTTLVVLQAKLNGFAIYLLTLFVSLLIAEGFMSVMAVLVPHYIIGIALAAGFYGFFMLCQGFFIVKSQIPPWFIWGYHLGFSTYSFRIFMHNEFDSIDSFDSDSFFQSGEAVLKFYSMNDVDVPTEFGILFAYVVFFQLLFAFVLWKFQTG
;
A
#
# COMPACT_ATOMS: atom_id res chain seq x y z
N MET A 1 -16.18 -15.72 21.38
CA MET A 1 -15.18 -14.63 21.26
C MET A 1 -15.84 -13.59 20.35
N ASP A 2 -16.15 -12.43 20.90
CA ASP A 2 -17.18 -11.54 20.36
C ASP A 2 -16.63 -10.59 19.30
N ASN A 3 -17.52 -9.89 18.57
CA ASN A 3 -17.17 -8.75 17.67
C ASN A 3 -16.19 -7.76 18.32
N ASN A 4 -16.11 -7.79 19.66
CA ASN A 4 -15.14 -7.05 20.45
C ASN A 4 -13.69 -7.46 20.17
N THR A 5 -13.40 -8.73 19.82
CA THR A 5 -12.03 -9.19 19.59
C THR A 5 -11.41 -8.55 18.35
N CYS A 6 -12.18 -8.45 17.25
CA CYS A 6 -11.72 -7.79 16.02
C CYS A 6 -11.44 -6.30 16.26
N ASN A 7 -12.39 -5.61 16.93
CA ASN A 7 -12.24 -4.20 17.26
C ASN A 7 -11.08 -3.95 18.22
N THR A 8 -10.92 -4.81 19.24
CA THR A 8 -9.84 -4.69 20.23
C THR A 8 -8.49 -4.92 19.57
N GLN A 9 -8.34 -5.91 18.70
CA GLN A 9 -7.10 -6.17 17.98
C GLN A 9 -6.75 -4.97 17.12
N PHE A 10 -7.67 -4.46 16.31
CA PHE A 10 -7.45 -3.30 15.47
C PHE A 10 -7.08 -2.05 16.28
N LEU A 11 -7.82 -1.74 17.36
CA LEU A 11 -7.50 -0.59 18.21
C LEU A 11 -6.13 -0.70 18.89
N THR A 12 -5.75 -1.91 19.29
CA THR A 12 -4.46 -2.14 19.97
C THR A 12 -3.28 -2.02 18.99
N SER A 13 -3.48 -2.39 17.73
CA SER A 13 -2.42 -2.28 16.71
C SER A 13 -2.21 -0.85 16.21
N LEU A 14 -3.26 -0.02 16.19
CA LEU A 14 -3.18 1.36 15.67
C LEU A 14 -1.99 2.17 16.20
N PRO A 15 -1.74 2.27 17.52
CA PRO A 15 -0.61 3.04 18.03
C PRO A 15 0.74 2.46 17.61
N GLY A 16 0.86 1.14 17.54
CA GLY A 16 2.08 0.48 17.08
C GLY A 16 2.37 0.74 15.61
N VAL A 17 1.37 0.58 14.75
CA VAL A 17 1.47 0.85 13.30
C VAL A 17 1.75 2.33 13.05
N PHE A 18 1.12 3.25 13.80
CA PHE A 18 1.38 4.67 13.69
C PHE A 18 2.82 5.03 14.06
N LEU A 19 3.35 4.47 15.13
CA LEU A 19 4.72 4.68 15.57
C LEU A 19 5.73 4.16 14.53
N LEU A 20 5.48 2.98 13.97
CA LEU A 20 6.28 2.42 12.86
C LEU A 20 6.24 3.32 11.63
N ALA A 21 5.05 3.78 11.22
CA ALA A 21 4.89 4.70 10.10
C ALA A 21 5.67 6.00 10.34
N LEU A 22 5.58 6.57 11.54
CA LEU A 22 6.26 7.80 11.91
C LEU A 22 7.78 7.64 11.87
N LEU A 23 8.32 6.60 12.49
CA LEU A 23 9.76 6.33 12.48
C LEU A 23 10.28 6.09 11.06
N THR A 24 9.60 5.26 10.28
CA THR A 24 10.02 4.96 8.91
C THR A 24 9.95 6.20 8.03
N THR A 25 8.87 6.97 8.09
CA THR A 25 8.73 8.21 7.33
C THR A 25 9.82 9.21 7.70
N THR A 26 10.09 9.39 8.99
CA THR A 26 11.13 10.31 9.45
C THR A 26 12.49 9.92 8.90
N LEU A 27 12.85 8.64 8.96
CA LEU A 27 14.12 8.15 8.43
C LEU A 27 14.22 8.33 6.91
N VAL A 28 13.18 7.93 6.16
CA VAL A 28 13.20 8.01 4.69
C VAL A 28 13.21 9.45 4.21
N VAL A 29 12.35 10.31 4.75
CA VAL A 29 12.25 11.72 4.33
C VAL A 29 13.53 12.47 4.65
N LEU A 30 14.16 12.23 5.83
CA LEU A 30 15.44 12.86 6.18
C LEU A 30 16.60 12.37 5.30
N GLN A 31 16.65 11.10 4.96
CA GLN A 31 17.71 10.53 4.13
C GLN A 31 17.58 10.92 2.65
N ALA A 32 16.39 10.82 2.11
CA ALA A 32 16.11 11.07 0.70
C ALA A 32 15.75 12.53 0.40
N LYS A 33 15.59 13.38 1.44
CA LYS A 33 15.16 14.80 1.31
C LYS A 33 13.86 14.93 0.51
N LEU A 34 12.91 14.01 0.74
CA LEU A 34 11.64 13.98 0.04
C LEU A 34 10.74 15.14 0.48
N ASN A 35 9.88 15.59 -0.45
CA ASN A 35 8.87 16.59 -0.18
C ASN A 35 7.58 15.96 0.40
N GLY A 36 6.75 16.77 1.08
CA GLY A 36 5.42 16.33 1.50
C GLY A 36 5.40 15.27 2.60
N PHE A 37 6.14 15.47 3.70
CA PHE A 37 6.20 14.58 4.86
C PHE A 37 4.83 14.06 5.31
N ALA A 38 3.80 14.92 5.36
CA ALA A 38 2.47 14.55 5.84
C ALA A 38 1.75 13.55 4.91
N ILE A 39 1.85 13.76 3.60
CA ILE A 39 1.24 12.87 2.60
C ILE A 39 1.97 11.51 2.63
N TYR A 40 3.29 11.53 2.72
CA TYR A 40 4.10 10.32 2.83
C TYR A 40 3.75 9.51 4.09
N LEU A 41 3.67 10.18 5.26
CA LEU A 41 3.29 9.56 6.52
C LEU A 41 1.89 8.93 6.45
N LEU A 42 0.90 9.68 5.93
CA LEU A 42 -0.47 9.19 5.79
C LEU A 42 -0.56 7.99 4.86
N THR A 43 0.08 8.06 3.69
CA THR A 43 0.09 6.96 2.72
C THR A 43 0.73 5.72 3.30
N LEU A 44 1.88 5.86 3.97
CA LEU A 44 2.56 4.74 4.61
C LEU A 44 1.73 4.15 5.76
N PHE A 45 1.13 4.99 6.60
CA PHE A 45 0.28 4.55 7.70
C PHE A 45 -0.92 3.74 7.20
N VAL A 46 -1.65 4.25 6.22
CA VAL A 46 -2.81 3.54 5.65
C VAL A 46 -2.37 2.23 4.98
N SER A 47 -1.24 2.23 4.26
CA SER A 47 -0.70 1.02 3.64
C SER A 47 -0.33 -0.05 4.66
N LEU A 48 0.25 0.34 5.79
CA LEU A 48 0.56 -0.58 6.88
C LEU A 48 -0.70 -1.13 7.55
N LEU A 49 -1.76 -0.34 7.68
CA LEU A 49 -3.06 -0.82 8.18
C LEU A 49 -3.69 -1.86 7.24
N ILE A 50 -3.59 -1.66 5.93
CA ILE A 50 -4.05 -2.65 4.94
C ILE A 50 -3.24 -3.93 5.07
N ALA A 51 -1.92 -3.80 5.18
CA ALA A 51 -1.00 -4.92 5.34
C ALA A 51 -1.32 -5.74 6.59
N GLU A 52 -1.57 -5.08 7.71
CA GLU A 52 -1.96 -5.72 8.96
C GLU A 52 -3.30 -6.45 8.83
N GLY A 53 -4.31 -5.80 8.25
CA GLY A 53 -5.61 -6.44 7.99
C GLY A 53 -5.48 -7.67 7.11
N PHE A 54 -4.69 -7.62 6.05
CA PHE A 54 -4.40 -8.75 5.19
C PHE A 54 -3.71 -9.89 5.94
N MET A 55 -2.69 -9.59 6.75
CA MET A 55 -1.98 -10.59 7.56
C MET A 55 -2.90 -11.23 8.61
N SER A 56 -3.80 -10.45 9.21
CA SER A 56 -4.80 -10.95 10.17
C SER A 56 -5.75 -11.96 9.52
N VAL A 57 -6.21 -11.68 8.30
CA VAL A 57 -7.04 -12.62 7.52
C VAL A 57 -6.25 -13.91 7.22
N MET A 58 -5.00 -13.80 6.78
CA MET A 58 -4.16 -14.96 6.49
C MET A 58 -3.89 -15.80 7.73
N ALA A 59 -3.69 -15.18 8.90
CA ALA A 59 -3.46 -15.87 10.17
C ALA A 59 -4.66 -16.73 10.61
N VAL A 60 -5.88 -16.33 10.26
CA VAL A 60 -7.09 -17.12 10.58
C VAL A 60 -7.35 -18.19 9.54
N LEU A 61 -7.07 -17.93 8.26
CA LEU A 61 -7.34 -18.88 7.18
C LEU A 61 -6.37 -20.07 7.17
N VAL A 62 -5.12 -19.86 7.61
CA VAL A 62 -4.07 -20.88 7.51
C VAL A 62 -3.75 -21.46 8.89
N PRO A 63 -3.97 -22.77 9.11
CA PRO A 63 -3.79 -23.39 10.43
C PRO A 63 -2.32 -23.47 10.88
N HIS A 64 -1.37 -23.43 9.91
CA HIS A 64 0.06 -23.47 10.19
C HIS A 64 0.70 -22.09 9.92
N TYR A 65 1.22 -21.44 10.95
CA TYR A 65 1.78 -20.09 10.84
C TYR A 65 2.92 -19.97 9.82
N ILE A 66 3.76 -21.00 9.66
CA ILE A 66 4.86 -21.02 8.67
C ILE A 66 4.31 -20.92 7.24
N ILE A 67 3.26 -21.71 6.94
CA ILE A 67 2.60 -21.67 5.62
C ILE A 67 1.93 -20.33 5.41
N GLY A 68 1.29 -19.78 6.45
CA GLY A 68 0.66 -18.46 6.41
C GLY A 68 1.66 -17.34 6.05
N ILE A 69 2.82 -17.33 6.70
CA ILE A 69 3.89 -16.36 6.39
C ILE A 69 4.39 -16.53 4.96
N ALA A 70 4.64 -17.77 4.51
CA ALA A 70 5.12 -18.03 3.15
C ALA A 70 4.12 -17.57 2.08
N LEU A 71 2.82 -17.85 2.28
CA LEU A 71 1.76 -17.40 1.37
C LEU A 71 1.64 -15.88 1.37
N ALA A 72 1.64 -15.25 2.55
CA ALA A 72 1.59 -13.80 2.64
C ALA A 72 2.79 -13.13 1.95
N ALA A 73 3.99 -13.64 2.16
CA ALA A 73 5.20 -13.16 1.47
C ALA A 73 5.07 -13.30 -0.06
N GLY A 74 4.51 -14.42 -0.54
CA GLY A 74 4.23 -14.63 -1.96
C GLY A 74 3.26 -13.59 -2.54
N PHE A 75 2.16 -13.30 -1.83
CA PHE A 75 1.20 -12.27 -2.23
C PHE A 75 1.82 -10.86 -2.23
N TYR A 76 2.62 -10.53 -1.20
CA TYR A 76 3.32 -9.23 -1.18
C TYR A 76 4.31 -9.10 -2.32
N GLY A 77 5.09 -10.17 -2.61
CA GLY A 77 5.98 -10.19 -3.76
C GLY A 77 5.21 -9.99 -5.07
N PHE A 78 4.07 -10.64 -5.23
CA PHE A 78 3.21 -10.47 -6.39
C PHE A 78 2.69 -9.01 -6.51
N PHE A 79 2.18 -8.42 -5.44
CA PHE A 79 1.73 -7.03 -5.45
C PHE A 79 2.88 -6.06 -5.75
N MET A 80 4.08 -6.32 -5.23
CA MET A 80 5.26 -5.51 -5.49
C MET A 80 5.66 -5.53 -6.97
N LEU A 81 5.54 -6.67 -7.65
CA LEU A 81 5.80 -6.77 -9.09
C LEU A 81 4.75 -6.01 -9.92
N CYS A 82 3.49 -6.06 -9.49
CA CYS A 82 2.37 -5.48 -10.23
C CYS A 82 2.16 -3.98 -9.99
N GLN A 83 2.79 -3.39 -8.97
CA GLN A 83 2.51 -2.01 -8.54
C GLN A 83 2.91 -0.90 -9.54
N GLY A 84 3.58 -1.25 -10.65
CA GLY A 84 3.97 -0.28 -11.66
C GLY A 84 5.40 0.24 -11.55
N PHE A 85 6.15 -0.15 -10.52
CA PHE A 85 7.56 0.21 -10.37
C PHE A 85 8.48 -0.64 -11.27
N PHE A 86 8.39 -1.98 -11.13
CA PHE A 86 9.22 -2.90 -11.92
C PHE A 86 8.73 -3.05 -13.36
N ILE A 87 7.42 -3.09 -13.56
CA ILE A 87 6.78 -3.21 -14.86
C ILE A 87 5.83 -2.03 -15.00
N VAL A 88 6.16 -1.08 -15.88
CA VAL A 88 5.32 0.09 -16.13
C VAL A 88 3.94 -0.34 -16.65
N LYS A 89 2.88 0.33 -16.21
CA LYS A 89 1.49 0.02 -16.57
C LYS A 89 1.30 -0.21 -18.07
N SER A 90 1.96 0.57 -18.92
CA SER A 90 1.89 0.46 -20.37
C SER A 90 2.49 -0.83 -20.95
N GLN A 91 3.36 -1.50 -20.19
CA GLN A 91 4.01 -2.75 -20.58
C GLN A 91 3.32 -4.00 -20.01
N ILE A 92 2.33 -3.82 -19.13
CA ILE A 92 1.56 -4.92 -18.56
C ILE A 92 0.63 -5.49 -19.63
N PRO A 93 0.68 -6.81 -19.92
CA PRO A 93 -0.24 -7.42 -20.88
C PRO A 93 -1.71 -7.21 -20.46
N PRO A 94 -2.65 -7.02 -21.41
CA PRO A 94 -4.06 -6.74 -21.11
C PRO A 94 -4.73 -7.81 -20.23
N TRP A 95 -4.32 -9.07 -20.38
CA TRP A 95 -4.84 -10.19 -19.57
C TRP A 95 -4.33 -10.18 -18.12
N PHE A 96 -3.29 -9.41 -17.80
CA PHE A 96 -2.68 -9.34 -16.47
C PHE A 96 -2.92 -7.98 -15.77
N ILE A 97 -3.56 -7.03 -16.43
CA ILE A 97 -3.84 -5.69 -15.89
C ILE A 97 -4.67 -5.70 -14.60
N TRP A 98 -5.42 -6.77 -14.37
CA TRP A 98 -6.18 -6.95 -13.13
C TRP A 98 -5.27 -7.01 -11.90
N GLY A 99 -4.05 -7.56 -12.01
CA GLY A 99 -3.08 -7.59 -10.92
C GLY A 99 -2.63 -6.19 -10.49
N TYR A 100 -2.47 -5.28 -11.46
CA TYR A 100 -2.16 -3.88 -11.21
C TYR A 100 -3.27 -3.18 -10.39
N HIS A 101 -4.53 -3.43 -10.71
CA HIS A 101 -5.65 -2.82 -10.00
C HIS A 101 -6.01 -3.51 -8.69
N LEU A 102 -5.64 -4.78 -8.51
CA LEU A 102 -5.89 -5.53 -7.29
C LEU A 102 -4.89 -5.20 -6.17
N GLY A 103 -3.68 -4.80 -6.51
CA GLY A 103 -2.64 -4.49 -5.53
C GLY A 103 -2.86 -3.13 -4.86
N PHE A 104 -3.11 -3.09 -3.55
CA PHE A 104 -3.18 -1.82 -2.81
C PHE A 104 -1.87 -1.04 -2.88
N SER A 105 -0.74 -1.72 -3.01
CA SER A 105 0.59 -1.12 -3.17
C SER A 105 0.70 -0.24 -4.42
N THR A 106 -0.07 -0.51 -5.46
CA THR A 106 -0.15 0.32 -6.67
C THR A 106 -0.63 1.72 -6.36
N TYR A 107 -1.70 1.84 -5.60
CA TYR A 107 -2.30 3.13 -5.21
C TYR A 107 -1.37 3.92 -4.28
N SER A 108 -0.73 3.23 -3.32
CA SER A 108 0.27 3.85 -2.45
C SER A 108 1.47 4.37 -3.24
N PHE A 109 1.98 3.57 -4.19
CA PHE A 109 3.10 3.96 -5.03
C PHE A 109 2.76 5.16 -5.93
N ARG A 110 1.55 5.20 -6.50
CA ARG A 110 1.08 6.33 -7.30
C ARG A 110 1.04 7.64 -6.50
N ILE A 111 0.55 7.58 -5.25
CA ILE A 111 0.54 8.74 -4.36
C ILE A 111 1.98 9.20 -4.06
N PHE A 112 2.90 8.28 -3.75
CA PHE A 112 4.30 8.62 -3.48
C PHE A 112 4.97 9.27 -4.68
N MET A 113 4.81 8.70 -5.87
CA MET A 113 5.38 9.24 -7.10
C MET A 113 4.82 10.63 -7.42
N HIS A 114 3.50 10.81 -7.33
CA HIS A 114 2.90 12.11 -7.59
C HIS A 114 3.35 13.16 -6.56
N ASN A 115 3.33 12.81 -5.26
CA ASN A 115 3.75 13.73 -4.20
C ASN A 115 5.20 14.22 -4.35
N GLU A 116 6.10 13.37 -4.85
CA GLU A 116 7.51 13.71 -5.01
C GLU A 116 7.80 14.46 -6.30
N PHE A 117 7.24 13.99 -7.43
CA PHE A 117 7.62 14.48 -8.74
C PHE A 117 6.74 15.59 -9.31
N ASP A 118 5.52 15.77 -8.79
CA ASP A 118 4.61 16.83 -9.26
C ASP A 118 5.16 18.26 -9.06
N SER A 119 5.97 18.46 -8.02
CA SER A 119 6.55 19.77 -7.66
C SER A 119 7.91 20.07 -8.32
N ILE A 120 8.45 19.14 -9.12
CA ILE A 120 9.78 19.29 -9.72
C ILE A 120 9.67 19.76 -11.17
N ASP A 121 9.92 21.06 -11.40
CA ASP A 121 9.86 21.66 -12.73
C ASP A 121 11.01 21.21 -13.65
N SER A 122 12.22 21.05 -13.10
CA SER A 122 13.40 20.66 -13.89
C SER A 122 14.45 19.94 -13.04
N PHE A 123 15.08 18.94 -13.63
CA PHE A 123 16.29 18.31 -13.11
C PHE A 123 17.54 18.91 -13.75
N ASP A 124 18.71 18.58 -13.19
CA ASP A 124 19.99 18.96 -13.79
C ASP A 124 20.13 18.41 -15.22
N SER A 125 20.84 19.16 -16.08
CA SER A 125 20.97 18.88 -17.50
C SER A 125 21.57 17.50 -17.84
N ASP A 126 22.23 16.83 -16.89
CA ASP A 126 22.81 15.51 -17.06
C ASP A 126 21.86 14.37 -16.63
N SER A 127 20.64 14.68 -16.17
CA SER A 127 19.65 13.69 -15.75
C SER A 127 18.96 13.02 -16.94
N PHE A 128 18.65 11.72 -16.80
CA PHE A 128 17.90 10.95 -17.82
C PHE A 128 16.51 11.55 -18.09
N PHE A 129 15.87 12.08 -17.05
CA PHE A 129 14.61 12.82 -17.14
C PHE A 129 14.87 14.31 -16.96
N GLN A 130 14.19 15.14 -17.75
CA GLN A 130 14.35 16.59 -17.72
C GLN A 130 13.42 17.29 -16.71
N SER A 131 12.30 16.65 -16.34
CA SER A 131 11.33 17.19 -15.40
C SER A 131 10.62 16.07 -14.62
N GLY A 132 9.99 16.40 -13.49
CA GLY A 132 9.17 15.47 -12.73
C GLY A 132 7.97 14.96 -13.53
N GLU A 133 7.37 15.82 -14.37
CA GLU A 133 6.30 15.42 -15.29
C GLU A 133 6.76 14.34 -16.29
N ALA A 134 7.99 14.40 -16.78
CA ALA A 134 8.55 13.39 -17.66
C ALA A 134 8.67 12.02 -16.95
N VAL A 135 8.99 12.01 -15.67
CA VAL A 135 9.00 10.80 -14.83
C VAL A 135 7.60 10.24 -14.69
N LEU A 136 6.63 11.06 -14.28
CA LEU A 136 5.23 10.65 -14.12
C LEU A 136 4.64 10.10 -15.43
N LYS A 137 4.97 10.71 -16.55
CA LYS A 137 4.56 10.26 -17.88
C LYS A 137 5.18 8.90 -18.24
N PHE A 138 6.46 8.71 -17.94
CA PHE A 138 7.15 7.44 -18.18
C PHE A 138 6.46 6.29 -17.43
N TYR A 139 6.08 6.49 -16.16
CA TYR A 139 5.36 5.50 -15.34
C TYR A 139 3.85 5.46 -15.62
N SER A 140 3.33 6.27 -16.57
CA SER A 140 1.89 6.36 -16.88
C SER A 140 1.05 6.77 -15.66
N MET A 141 1.54 7.77 -14.90
CA MET A 141 0.95 8.26 -13.65
C MET A 141 0.54 9.74 -13.70
N ASN A 142 0.31 10.30 -14.90
CA ASN A 142 -0.11 11.70 -15.05
C ASN A 142 -1.53 11.97 -14.53
N ASP A 143 -2.38 10.94 -14.50
CA ASP A 143 -3.80 11.06 -14.15
C ASP A 143 -4.06 10.69 -12.67
N VAL A 144 -3.07 10.93 -11.79
CA VAL A 144 -3.21 10.60 -10.38
C VAL A 144 -3.97 11.70 -9.66
N ASP A 145 -5.17 11.36 -9.19
CA ASP A 145 -5.93 12.20 -8.26
C ASP A 145 -5.71 11.68 -6.83
N VAL A 146 -4.85 12.34 -6.09
CA VAL A 146 -4.42 11.93 -4.74
C VAL A 146 -5.60 11.66 -3.80
N PRO A 147 -6.66 12.50 -3.71
CA PRO A 147 -7.84 12.21 -2.91
C PRO A 147 -8.56 10.93 -3.29
N THR A 148 -8.70 10.66 -4.58
CA THR A 148 -9.33 9.42 -5.08
C THR A 148 -8.51 8.19 -4.72
N GLU A 149 -7.19 8.24 -4.87
CA GLU A 149 -6.31 7.14 -4.48
C GLU A 149 -6.36 6.85 -2.97
N PHE A 150 -6.41 7.89 -2.14
CA PHE A 150 -6.64 7.72 -0.69
C PHE A 150 -8.00 7.10 -0.40
N GLY A 151 -9.05 7.50 -1.11
CA GLY A 151 -10.38 6.89 -0.99
C GLY A 151 -10.36 5.38 -1.26
N ILE A 152 -9.62 4.96 -2.29
CA ILE A 152 -9.44 3.54 -2.61
C ILE A 152 -8.66 2.83 -1.50
N LEU A 153 -7.57 3.41 -0.98
CA LEU A 153 -6.82 2.82 0.13
C LEU A 153 -7.68 2.66 1.40
N PHE A 154 -8.49 3.65 1.75
CA PHE A 154 -9.42 3.53 2.87
C PHE A 154 -10.48 2.44 2.64
N ALA A 155 -10.98 2.29 1.42
CA ALA A 155 -11.87 1.19 1.07
C ALA A 155 -11.21 -0.18 1.27
N TYR A 156 -9.92 -0.33 0.97
CA TYR A 156 -9.15 -1.54 1.26
C TYR A 156 -9.02 -1.81 2.77
N VAL A 157 -8.77 -0.78 3.59
CA VAL A 157 -8.73 -0.95 5.06
C VAL A 157 -10.06 -1.52 5.55
N VAL A 158 -11.17 -0.89 5.16
CA VAL A 158 -12.52 -1.34 5.56
C VAL A 158 -12.80 -2.75 5.05
N PHE A 159 -12.45 -3.03 3.79
CA PHE A 159 -12.64 -4.35 3.18
C PHE A 159 -11.92 -5.46 3.96
N PHE A 160 -10.63 -5.29 4.28
CA PHE A 160 -9.89 -6.31 5.02
C PHE A 160 -10.36 -6.46 6.47
N GLN A 161 -10.80 -5.38 7.12
CA GLN A 161 -11.39 -5.46 8.46
C GLN A 161 -12.72 -6.23 8.46
N LEU A 162 -13.59 -5.96 7.49
CA LEU A 162 -14.84 -6.70 7.34
C LEU A 162 -14.59 -8.17 6.97
N LEU A 163 -13.63 -8.42 6.09
CA LEU A 163 -13.25 -9.78 5.72
C LEU A 163 -12.70 -10.55 6.92
N PHE A 164 -11.86 -9.94 7.73
CA PHE A 164 -11.34 -10.53 8.95
C PHE A 164 -12.46 -10.87 9.94
N ALA A 165 -13.38 -9.93 10.18
CA ALA A 165 -14.55 -10.17 11.04
C ALA A 165 -15.43 -11.31 10.51
N PHE A 166 -15.68 -11.37 9.21
CA PHE A 166 -16.46 -12.43 8.57
C PHE A 166 -15.79 -13.81 8.68
N VAL A 167 -14.49 -13.87 8.44
CA VAL A 167 -13.73 -15.13 8.54
C VAL A 167 -13.72 -15.62 9.98
N LEU A 168 -13.49 -14.75 10.97
CA LEU A 168 -13.58 -15.10 12.38
C LEU A 168 -14.96 -15.65 12.73
N TRP A 169 -16.03 -14.97 12.33
CA TRP A 169 -17.38 -15.42 12.58
C TRP A 169 -17.66 -16.81 12.02
N LYS A 170 -17.23 -17.06 10.77
CA LYS A 170 -17.42 -18.36 10.12
C LYS A 170 -16.67 -19.51 10.81
N PHE A 171 -15.43 -19.26 11.26
CA PHE A 171 -14.63 -20.28 11.96
C PHE A 171 -15.07 -20.53 13.40
N GLN A 172 -15.88 -19.65 13.99
CA GLN A 172 -16.44 -19.83 15.34
C GLN A 172 -17.79 -20.56 15.33
N THR A 173 -18.52 -20.51 14.22
CA THR A 173 -19.85 -21.13 14.10
C THR A 173 -19.82 -22.52 13.45
N GLY A 174 -18.69 -23.01 12.98
CA GLY A 174 -18.48 -24.36 12.44
C GLY A 174 -17.60 -25.21 13.33
#